data_bbcd9dc0c32dad6495d4dcf839f1544e
#
_entry.id   bbcd9dc0c32dad6495d4dcf839f1544e
#
_cell.length_a   1.000
_cell.length_b   1.000
_cell.length_c   1.000
_cell.angle_alpha   90.00
_cell.angle_beta   90.00
_cell.angle_gamma   90.00
#
_symmetry.space_group_name_H-M   'P 1'
#
loop_
_entity.id
_entity.type
_entity.pdbx_description
1 polymer ?
#
loop_
_entity_poly.entity_id
_entity_poly.type
_entity_poly.pdbx_seq_one_letter_code
_entity_poly.pdbx_strand_id
1 'polypeptide(L)'
;AFTQQRSKVLPEAFEYLFKSFTDDNLPTTNNYHGYRLIACDGSNLTIATNQKDPETFWERNQHGSIVNKLHLNAFYDVLNRIYTDVLVQTAADYNEFRACATMIDRSKLENVILVADRGYENYNIFAHAIEKGWKFAIRVKDKNSNGIVSGLNLPPNDEFDIDITQIFSRKNTKTTKKAGYKWMPVNQVFDYLPRKSDKTYELSFRIIRFPIGSNSYEIIITNLDRNIFDVKKIKEIYHLRWGIETSFRELKYAI
;
A
#
# COMPACT_ATOMS: atom_id res chain seq x y z
N ALA A 1 -14.35 37.47 5.28
CA ALA A 1 -12.92 37.66 4.99
C ALA A 1 -12.21 36.32 4.69
N PHE A 2 -12.38 35.29 5.50
CA PHE A 2 -11.70 33.99 5.30
C PHE A 2 -12.13 33.27 4.00
N THR A 3 -13.40 33.32 3.65
CA THR A 3 -13.95 32.67 2.44
C THR A 3 -13.45 33.33 1.14
N GLN A 4 -13.14 34.62 1.16
CA GLN A 4 -12.62 35.35 -0.01
C GLN A 4 -11.13 35.09 -0.26
N GLN A 5 -10.38 34.60 0.75
CA GLN A 5 -8.97 34.31 0.60
C GLN A 5 -8.68 32.89 0.12
N ARG A 6 -9.63 31.94 0.30
CA ARG A 6 -9.46 30.54 -0.14
C ARG A 6 -9.16 30.41 -1.64
N SER A 7 -9.76 31.23 -2.47
CA SER A 7 -9.50 31.21 -3.93
C SER A 7 -8.14 31.79 -4.35
N LYS A 8 -7.39 32.38 -3.39
CA LYS A 8 -6.07 32.98 -3.65
C LYS A 8 -4.92 32.11 -3.18
N VAL A 9 -5.19 31.06 -2.42
CA VAL A 9 -4.16 30.13 -1.96
C VAL A 9 -3.93 29.10 -3.04
N LEU A 10 -2.72 29.04 -3.56
CA LEU A 10 -2.31 28.06 -4.56
C LEU A 10 -2.17 26.68 -3.91
N PRO A 11 -2.59 25.60 -4.57
CA PRO A 11 -2.41 24.23 -4.08
C PRO A 11 -0.96 23.91 -3.69
N GLU A 12 -0.01 24.45 -4.44
CA GLU A 12 1.44 24.28 -4.23
C GLU A 12 1.91 24.86 -2.86
N ALA A 13 1.20 25.86 -2.33
CA ALA A 13 1.49 26.38 -1.00
C ALA A 13 1.22 25.35 0.10
N PHE A 14 0.17 24.54 -0.05
CA PHE A 14 -0.12 23.46 0.89
C PHE A 14 0.90 22.33 0.77
N GLU A 15 1.31 21.97 -0.45
CA GLU A 15 2.37 20.99 -0.66
C GLU A 15 3.70 21.46 -0.05
N TYR A 16 4.04 22.72 -0.22
CA TYR A 16 5.24 23.29 0.38
C TYR A 16 5.20 23.24 1.91
N LEU A 17 4.10 23.68 2.52
CA LEU A 17 3.93 23.65 3.98
C LEU A 17 3.98 22.23 4.52
N PHE A 18 3.32 21.29 3.84
CA PHE A 18 3.33 19.87 4.20
C PHE A 18 4.75 19.30 4.16
N LYS A 19 5.49 19.53 3.07
CA LYS A 19 6.87 19.06 2.90
C LYS A 19 7.80 19.69 3.92
N SER A 20 7.71 21.03 4.12
CA SER A 20 8.53 21.73 5.10
C SER A 20 8.31 21.18 6.51
N PHE A 21 7.04 21.03 6.93
CA PHE A 21 6.71 20.44 8.23
C PHE A 21 7.26 19.01 8.36
N THR A 22 7.11 18.20 7.33
CA THR A 22 7.60 16.83 7.33
C THR A 22 9.12 16.79 7.43
N ASP A 23 9.83 17.55 6.60
CA ASP A 23 11.30 17.59 6.59
C ASP A 23 11.87 18.09 7.93
N ASP A 24 11.23 19.06 8.57
CA ASP A 24 11.64 19.60 9.87
C ASP A 24 11.44 18.59 11.03
N ASN A 25 10.46 17.71 10.94
CA ASN A 25 10.10 16.78 12.00
C ASN A 25 10.66 15.36 11.82
N LEU A 26 11.10 14.98 10.61
CA LEU A 26 11.66 13.65 10.34
C LEU A 26 12.97 13.31 11.07
N PRO A 27 13.90 14.24 11.37
CA PRO A 27 15.19 13.90 11.98
C PRO A 27 15.11 13.31 13.40
N THR A 28 14.06 13.64 14.17
CA THR A 28 13.91 13.27 15.59
C THR A 28 12.90 12.16 15.81
N THR A 29 12.98 11.08 15.03
CA THR A 29 11.90 10.09 14.98
C THR A 29 12.21 8.78 15.69
N ASN A 30 11.17 8.24 16.35
CA ASN A 30 11.19 6.87 16.85
C ASN A 30 11.26 5.88 15.69
N ASN A 31 11.93 4.76 15.92
CA ASN A 31 12.01 3.68 14.95
C ASN A 31 11.82 2.31 15.62
N TYR A 32 11.51 1.30 14.81
CA TYR A 32 11.34 -0.08 15.22
C TYR A 32 12.49 -0.92 14.67
N HIS A 33 13.41 -1.34 15.52
CA HIS A 33 14.64 -2.06 15.11
C HIS A 33 15.43 -1.34 14.00
N GLY A 34 15.53 -0.03 14.05
CA GLY A 34 16.23 0.78 13.05
C GLY A 34 15.39 1.16 11.82
N TYR A 35 14.12 0.75 11.75
CA TYR A 35 13.22 1.06 10.64
C TYR A 35 12.12 2.03 11.05
N ARG A 36 11.72 2.89 10.13
CA ARG A 36 10.46 3.62 10.21
C ARG A 36 9.30 2.71 9.85
N LEU A 37 8.22 2.77 10.59
CA LEU A 37 7.00 2.03 10.25
C LEU A 37 6.05 2.96 9.51
N ILE A 38 5.97 2.80 8.19
CA ILE A 38 5.10 3.60 7.33
C ILE A 38 3.86 2.79 6.96
N ALA A 39 2.71 3.17 7.50
CA ALA A 39 1.44 2.61 7.05
C ALA A 39 0.97 3.30 5.76
N CYS A 40 0.49 2.50 4.81
CA CYS A 40 -0.18 2.96 3.60
C CYS A 40 -1.66 2.61 3.67
N ASP A 41 -2.51 3.61 3.43
CA ASP A 41 -3.95 3.41 3.34
C ASP A 41 -4.60 4.54 2.54
N GLY A 42 -5.84 4.30 2.07
CA GLY A 42 -6.67 5.24 1.36
C GLY A 42 -7.93 5.62 2.12
N SER A 43 -8.40 6.85 1.94
CA SER A 43 -9.64 7.31 2.56
C SER A 43 -10.39 8.30 1.69
N ASN A 44 -11.72 8.14 1.60
CA ASN A 44 -12.56 9.09 0.89
C ASN A 44 -12.85 10.32 1.76
N LEU A 45 -12.68 11.49 1.17
CA LEU A 45 -13.05 12.79 1.73
C LEU A 45 -14.29 13.30 1.00
N THR A 46 -15.40 13.45 1.70
CA THR A 46 -16.60 14.10 1.14
C THR A 46 -16.39 15.61 1.16
N ILE A 47 -16.60 16.25 0.03
CA ILE A 47 -16.48 17.69 -0.15
C ILE A 47 -17.85 18.30 -0.46
N ALA A 48 -17.94 19.63 -0.51
CA ALA A 48 -19.18 20.34 -0.82
C ALA A 48 -19.77 19.87 -2.16
N THR A 49 -21.08 19.60 -2.17
CA THR A 49 -21.76 19.08 -3.36
C THR A 49 -21.75 20.09 -4.50
N ASN A 50 -21.20 19.70 -5.63
CA ASN A 50 -21.23 20.42 -6.89
C ASN A 50 -21.48 19.45 -8.04
N GLN A 51 -22.72 19.39 -8.52
CA GLN A 51 -23.12 18.49 -9.61
C GLN A 51 -22.47 18.84 -10.96
N LYS A 52 -21.91 20.04 -11.08
CA LYS A 52 -21.23 20.50 -12.31
C LYS A 52 -19.76 20.10 -12.37
N ASP A 53 -19.26 19.46 -11.32
CA ASP A 53 -17.89 18.95 -11.25
C ASP A 53 -17.88 17.42 -11.45
N PRO A 54 -17.71 16.94 -12.70
CA PRO A 54 -17.76 15.52 -13.01
C PRO A 54 -16.57 14.73 -12.48
N GLU A 55 -15.46 15.38 -12.15
CA GLU A 55 -14.24 14.70 -11.68
C GLU A 55 -14.39 14.20 -10.24
N THR A 56 -15.09 14.97 -9.41
CA THR A 56 -15.28 14.61 -8.00
C THR A 56 -16.67 14.04 -7.72
N PHE A 57 -17.57 14.08 -8.71
CA PHE A 57 -18.95 13.62 -8.58
C PHE A 57 -19.03 12.11 -8.37
N TRP A 58 -19.84 11.70 -7.38
CA TRP A 58 -20.10 10.29 -7.08
C TRP A 58 -21.57 10.06 -6.77
N GLU A 59 -22.20 9.16 -7.50
CA GLU A 59 -23.57 8.73 -7.24
C GLU A 59 -23.61 7.51 -6.33
N ARG A 60 -24.27 7.59 -5.20
CA ARG A 60 -24.51 6.44 -4.33
C ARG A 60 -25.73 5.66 -4.81
N ASN A 61 -25.51 4.47 -5.36
CA ASN A 61 -26.54 3.62 -5.95
C ASN A 61 -27.62 3.12 -4.99
N GLN A 62 -27.47 3.20 -3.68
CA GLN A 62 -28.43 2.62 -2.72
C GLN A 62 -29.47 3.58 -2.15
N HIS A 63 -29.27 4.89 -2.22
CA HIS A 63 -30.20 5.89 -1.68
C HIS A 63 -30.28 7.18 -2.51
N GLY A 64 -29.76 7.19 -3.72
CA GLY A 64 -29.84 8.36 -4.60
C GLY A 64 -29.14 9.63 -4.09
N SER A 65 -28.34 9.55 -3.04
CA SER A 65 -27.61 10.72 -2.54
C SER A 65 -26.39 11.00 -3.39
N ILE A 66 -26.36 12.19 -3.95
CA ILE A 66 -25.27 12.72 -4.75
C ILE A 66 -24.26 13.35 -3.81
N VAL A 67 -23.01 12.97 -3.93
CA VAL A 67 -21.90 13.55 -3.16
C VAL A 67 -20.69 13.78 -4.06
N ASN A 68 -19.90 14.78 -3.77
CA ASN A 68 -18.58 14.95 -4.36
C ASN A 68 -17.52 14.42 -3.39
N LYS A 69 -16.52 13.73 -3.93
CA LYS A 69 -15.45 13.09 -3.16
C LYS A 69 -14.10 13.31 -3.79
N LEU A 70 -13.11 13.40 -2.91
CA LEU A 70 -11.71 13.16 -3.22
C LEU A 70 -11.26 11.87 -2.55
N HIS A 71 -10.30 11.19 -3.14
CA HIS A 71 -9.66 10.02 -2.56
C HIS A 71 -8.25 10.40 -2.10
N LEU A 72 -8.02 10.32 -0.80
CA LEU A 72 -6.75 10.60 -0.17
C LEU A 72 -6.00 9.28 0.00
N ASN A 73 -4.83 9.15 -0.62
CA ASN A 73 -3.86 8.10 -0.31
C ASN A 73 -2.77 8.70 0.56
N ALA A 74 -2.34 7.99 1.59
CA ALA A 74 -1.35 8.54 2.52
C ALA A 74 -0.32 7.51 2.96
N PHE A 75 0.88 8.01 3.23
CA PHE A 75 1.91 7.36 4.03
C PHE A 75 1.94 8.01 5.41
N TYR A 76 1.79 7.21 6.44
CA TYR A 76 1.74 7.64 7.83
C TYR A 76 2.78 6.90 8.67
N ASP A 77 3.71 7.65 9.25
CA ASP A 77 4.65 7.10 10.25
C ASP A 77 3.90 6.84 11.54
N VAL A 78 3.60 5.58 11.81
CA VAL A 78 2.73 5.17 12.92
C VAL A 78 3.37 5.37 14.30
N LEU A 79 4.71 5.36 14.38
CA LEU A 79 5.43 5.57 15.62
C LEU A 79 5.56 7.05 15.97
N ASN A 80 5.61 7.91 14.96
CA ASN A 80 5.82 9.33 15.11
C ASN A 80 4.55 10.15 14.87
N ARG A 81 3.47 9.51 14.42
CA ARG A 81 2.16 10.10 14.15
C ARG A 81 2.23 11.28 13.16
N ILE A 82 3.02 11.10 12.11
CA ILE A 82 3.25 12.11 11.07
C ILE A 82 2.89 11.53 9.71
N TYR A 83 2.13 12.27 8.92
CA TYR A 83 1.98 11.97 7.49
C TYR A 83 3.30 12.31 6.78
N THR A 84 3.89 11.33 6.12
CA THR A 84 5.17 11.50 5.40
C THR A 84 4.98 11.75 3.92
N ASP A 85 3.86 11.31 3.37
CA ASP A 85 3.46 11.61 1.99
C ASP A 85 1.94 11.49 1.84
N VAL A 86 1.38 12.28 0.92
CA VAL A 86 -0.03 12.23 0.55
C VAL A 86 -0.20 12.40 -0.95
N LEU A 87 -1.16 11.68 -1.52
CA LEU A 87 -1.58 11.80 -2.91
C LEU A 87 -3.09 11.85 -2.98
N VAL A 88 -3.63 12.98 -3.43
CA VAL A 88 -5.06 13.18 -3.60
C VAL A 88 -5.46 12.87 -5.03
N GLN A 89 -6.50 12.09 -5.20
CA GLN A 89 -7.08 11.71 -6.50
C GLN A 89 -8.56 12.09 -6.54
N THR A 90 -9.08 12.27 -7.75
CA THR A 90 -10.51 12.50 -7.97
C THR A 90 -11.31 11.20 -7.87
N ALA A 91 -12.62 11.29 -7.63
CA ALA A 91 -13.47 10.10 -7.57
C ALA A 91 -13.56 9.36 -8.91
N ALA A 92 -13.37 10.06 -10.02
CA ALA A 92 -13.44 9.49 -11.37
C ALA A 92 -12.21 8.67 -11.75
N ASP A 93 -11.02 8.99 -11.21
CA ASP A 93 -9.74 8.36 -11.59
C ASP A 93 -8.86 8.09 -10.36
N TYR A 94 -9.37 7.34 -9.37
CA TYR A 94 -8.52 6.91 -8.28
C TYR A 94 -7.98 5.49 -8.49
N ASN A 95 -6.73 5.31 -8.11
CA ASN A 95 -6.04 4.03 -8.16
C ASN A 95 -5.02 3.93 -7.02
N GLU A 96 -5.40 3.23 -5.96
CA GLU A 96 -4.57 3.09 -4.75
C GLU A 96 -3.24 2.39 -5.02
N PHE A 97 -3.20 1.40 -5.92
CA PHE A 97 -1.95 0.71 -6.27
C PHE A 97 -0.96 1.67 -6.93
N ARG A 98 -1.44 2.46 -7.91
CA ARG A 98 -0.60 3.46 -8.59
C ARG A 98 -0.17 4.56 -7.63
N ALA A 99 -1.05 5.01 -6.76
CA ALA A 99 -0.73 6.01 -5.75
C ALA A 99 0.36 5.50 -4.79
N CYS A 100 0.21 4.28 -4.27
CA CYS A 100 1.20 3.66 -3.40
C CYS A 100 2.57 3.53 -4.09
N ALA A 101 2.62 2.99 -5.31
CA ALA A 101 3.86 2.87 -6.09
C ALA A 101 4.52 4.25 -6.32
N THR A 102 3.74 5.26 -6.72
CA THR A 102 4.23 6.63 -6.91
C THR A 102 4.81 7.22 -5.62
N MET A 103 4.15 7.01 -4.47
CA MET A 103 4.64 7.49 -3.17
C MET A 103 5.93 6.77 -2.74
N ILE A 104 6.05 5.44 -3.01
CA ILE A 104 7.30 4.70 -2.78
C ILE A 104 8.43 5.31 -3.59
N ASP A 105 8.23 5.48 -4.91
CA ASP A 105 9.29 5.92 -5.83
C ASP A 105 9.80 7.32 -5.50
N ARG A 106 8.90 8.26 -5.20
CA ARG A 106 9.27 9.65 -4.90
C ARG A 106 9.75 9.88 -3.47
N SER A 107 9.56 8.92 -2.58
CA SER A 107 9.97 9.04 -1.18
C SER A 107 11.50 9.18 -1.06
N LYS A 108 11.95 10.01 -0.13
CA LYS A 108 13.36 10.15 0.26
C LYS A 108 13.69 9.39 1.55
N LEU A 109 12.70 8.68 2.12
CA LEU A 109 12.89 7.93 3.35
C LEU A 109 13.74 6.69 3.12
N GLU A 110 14.65 6.44 4.04
CA GLU A 110 15.47 5.25 4.12
C GLU A 110 15.06 4.39 5.31
N ASN A 111 15.45 3.11 5.28
CA ASN A 111 15.16 2.16 6.35
C ASN A 111 13.67 2.11 6.72
N VAL A 112 12.82 1.87 5.73
CA VAL A 112 11.36 1.82 5.88
C VAL A 112 10.87 0.38 5.91
N ILE A 113 9.91 0.10 6.79
CA ILE A 113 8.98 -1.03 6.68
C ILE A 113 7.63 -0.46 6.26
N LEU A 114 7.22 -0.72 5.03
CA LEU A 114 5.89 -0.39 4.52
C LEU A 114 4.89 -1.40 5.05
N VAL A 115 3.82 -0.93 5.69
CA VAL A 115 2.75 -1.77 6.23
C VAL A 115 1.44 -1.40 5.56
N ALA A 116 0.76 -2.38 4.95
CA ALA A 116 -0.50 -2.13 4.28
C ALA A 116 -1.47 -3.31 4.44
N ASP A 117 -2.75 -3.05 4.20
CA ASP A 117 -3.77 -4.07 4.27
C ASP A 117 -3.88 -4.87 2.96
N ARG A 118 -4.84 -5.81 2.92
CA ARG A 118 -5.07 -6.67 1.75
C ARG A 118 -5.57 -5.91 0.50
N GLY A 119 -5.97 -4.66 0.64
CA GLY A 119 -6.26 -3.78 -0.49
C GLY A 119 -5.03 -3.50 -1.35
N TYR A 120 -3.84 -3.61 -0.75
CA TYR A 120 -2.54 -3.40 -1.41
C TYR A 120 -1.85 -4.72 -1.84
N GLU A 121 -2.56 -5.83 -1.87
CA GLU A 121 -2.08 -7.14 -2.32
C GLU A 121 -1.74 -7.11 -3.82
N ASN A 122 -0.50 -6.71 -4.15
CA ASN A 122 -0.06 -6.51 -5.52
C ASN A 122 1.45 -6.73 -5.68
N TYR A 123 1.84 -7.59 -6.61
CA TYR A 123 3.26 -7.86 -6.90
C TYR A 123 4.03 -6.63 -7.35
N ASN A 124 3.38 -5.68 -8.03
CA ASN A 124 4.02 -4.43 -8.43
C ASN A 124 4.45 -3.59 -7.22
N ILE A 125 3.60 -3.50 -6.20
CA ILE A 125 3.94 -2.80 -4.94
C ILE A 125 5.12 -3.49 -4.24
N PHE A 126 5.13 -4.82 -4.17
CA PHE A 126 6.25 -5.55 -3.58
C PHE A 126 7.56 -5.27 -4.33
N ALA A 127 7.50 -5.24 -5.67
CA ALA A 127 8.65 -4.92 -6.50
C ALA A 127 9.15 -3.48 -6.26
N HIS A 128 8.25 -2.48 -6.26
CA HIS A 128 8.63 -1.09 -5.96
C HIS A 128 9.29 -0.96 -4.58
N ALA A 129 8.75 -1.62 -3.55
CA ALA A 129 9.35 -1.60 -2.22
C ALA A 129 10.76 -2.23 -2.22
N ILE A 130 10.95 -3.37 -2.89
CA ILE A 130 12.26 -4.05 -2.99
C ILE A 130 13.27 -3.19 -3.75
N GLU A 131 12.90 -2.67 -4.92
CA GLU A 131 13.79 -1.83 -5.75
C GLU A 131 14.15 -0.52 -5.05
N LYS A 132 13.27 -0.01 -4.18
CA LYS A 132 13.54 1.13 -3.30
C LYS A 132 14.46 0.79 -2.13
N GLY A 133 14.76 -0.48 -1.90
CA GLY A 133 15.49 -0.96 -0.73
C GLY A 133 14.66 -0.99 0.55
N TRP A 134 13.34 -0.85 0.44
CA TRP A 134 12.42 -0.89 1.57
C TRP A 134 12.08 -2.33 1.97
N LYS A 135 11.73 -2.49 3.24
CA LYS A 135 11.04 -3.66 3.74
C LYS A 135 9.54 -3.44 3.68
N PHE A 136 8.79 -4.53 3.73
CA PHE A 136 7.33 -4.44 3.78
C PHE A 136 6.72 -5.58 4.60
N ALA A 137 5.53 -5.37 5.12
CA ALA A 137 4.65 -6.36 5.72
C ALA A 137 3.22 -6.07 5.26
N ILE A 138 2.75 -6.79 4.26
CA ILE A 138 1.46 -6.55 3.62
C ILE A 138 0.56 -7.75 3.83
N ARG A 139 -0.63 -7.50 4.41
CA ARG A 139 -1.66 -8.53 4.53
C ARG A 139 -2.19 -8.89 3.16
N VAL A 140 -2.44 -10.18 2.96
CA VAL A 140 -3.02 -10.70 1.72
C VAL A 140 -4.22 -11.59 2.04
N LYS A 141 -5.01 -11.92 1.02
CA LYS A 141 -6.13 -12.84 1.13
C LYS A 141 -5.64 -14.23 1.53
N ASP A 142 -6.46 -14.96 2.30
CA ASP A 142 -6.10 -16.31 2.74
C ASP A 142 -5.99 -17.30 1.56
N LYS A 143 -5.28 -18.41 1.79
CA LYS A 143 -4.97 -19.45 0.79
C LYS A 143 -6.20 -20.00 0.06
N ASN A 144 -7.37 -19.96 0.69
CA ASN A 144 -8.63 -20.42 0.13
C ASN A 144 -9.42 -19.32 -0.61
N SER A 145 -8.84 -18.16 -0.83
CA SER A 145 -9.45 -17.02 -1.51
C SER A 145 -8.74 -16.72 -2.82
N ASN A 146 -9.39 -16.02 -3.76
CA ASN A 146 -8.77 -15.58 -5.01
C ASN A 146 -7.79 -14.41 -4.73
N GLY A 147 -6.57 -14.74 -4.32
CA GLY A 147 -5.50 -13.78 -4.02
C GLY A 147 -4.15 -14.25 -4.58
N ILE A 148 -3.10 -13.49 -4.28
CA ILE A 148 -1.73 -13.80 -4.73
C ILE A 148 -1.30 -15.20 -4.31
N VAL A 149 -1.64 -15.59 -3.10
CA VAL A 149 -1.19 -16.86 -2.52
C VAL A 149 -1.95 -18.08 -3.02
N SER A 150 -3.15 -17.92 -3.58
CA SER A 150 -3.98 -19.03 -4.05
C SER A 150 -3.36 -19.82 -5.22
N GLY A 151 -2.43 -19.21 -5.93
CA GLY A 151 -1.71 -19.86 -7.06
C GLY A 151 -0.32 -20.35 -6.69
N LEU A 152 0.04 -20.38 -5.42
CA LEU A 152 1.34 -20.81 -4.93
C LEU A 152 1.25 -22.22 -4.33
N ASN A 153 2.34 -22.97 -4.41
CA ASN A 153 2.45 -24.27 -3.74
C ASN A 153 2.75 -24.04 -2.25
N LEU A 154 1.70 -23.94 -1.45
CA LEU A 154 1.78 -23.67 -0.01
C LEU A 154 1.71 -24.97 0.80
N PRO A 155 2.29 -25.01 2.01
CA PRO A 155 2.13 -26.12 2.93
C PRO A 155 0.65 -26.40 3.23
N PRO A 156 0.28 -27.67 3.44
CA PRO A 156 -1.09 -28.04 3.82
C PRO A 156 -1.46 -27.54 5.24
N ASN A 157 -0.46 -27.28 6.06
CA ASN A 157 -0.63 -26.86 7.44
C ASN A 157 -1.41 -25.55 7.56
N ASP A 158 -2.06 -25.37 8.70
CA ASP A 158 -2.81 -24.16 9.00
C ASP A 158 -1.90 -22.98 9.33
N GLU A 159 -0.76 -23.24 9.94
CA GLU A 159 0.26 -22.25 10.23
C GLU A 159 1.54 -22.60 9.47
N PHE A 160 2.15 -21.59 8.88
CA PHE A 160 3.44 -21.75 8.20
C PHE A 160 4.18 -20.42 8.09
N ASP A 161 5.49 -20.54 7.88
CA ASP A 161 6.41 -19.45 7.67
C ASP A 161 7.46 -19.91 6.66
N ILE A 162 7.29 -19.52 5.39
CA ILE A 162 8.08 -20.03 4.26
C ILE A 162 8.61 -18.90 3.40
N ASP A 163 9.72 -19.17 2.72
CA ASP A 163 10.28 -18.29 1.70
C ASP A 163 9.87 -18.80 0.32
N ILE A 164 9.47 -17.87 -0.53
CA ILE A 164 9.08 -18.13 -1.92
C ILE A 164 9.91 -17.24 -2.84
N THR A 165 10.43 -17.84 -3.90
CA THR A 165 10.98 -17.10 -5.05
C THR A 165 10.10 -17.35 -6.26
N GLN A 166 9.56 -16.28 -6.85
CA GLN A 166 8.71 -16.35 -8.02
C GLN A 166 9.36 -15.59 -9.18
N ILE A 167 9.53 -16.28 -10.30
CA ILE A 167 10.03 -15.64 -11.53
C ILE A 167 8.85 -15.28 -12.42
N PHE A 168 8.75 -13.99 -12.76
CA PHE A 168 7.71 -13.44 -13.63
C PHE A 168 8.20 -13.31 -15.07
N SER A 169 7.30 -13.57 -16.03
CA SER A 169 7.56 -13.41 -17.46
C SER A 169 6.31 -12.89 -18.19
N ARG A 170 6.52 -12.03 -19.19
CA ARG A 170 5.46 -11.66 -20.14
C ARG A 170 5.16 -12.77 -21.16
N LYS A 171 6.07 -13.75 -21.31
CA LYS A 171 5.88 -14.90 -22.21
C LYS A 171 5.07 -15.99 -21.55
N ASN A 172 4.07 -16.50 -22.27
CA ASN A 172 3.23 -17.62 -21.85
C ASN A 172 3.45 -18.82 -22.79
N THR A 173 4.68 -19.30 -22.85
CA THR A 173 5.09 -20.43 -23.71
C THR A 173 5.15 -21.74 -22.93
N LYS A 174 5.21 -22.86 -23.65
CA LYS A 174 5.42 -24.19 -23.04
C LYS A 174 6.71 -24.20 -22.20
N THR A 175 7.77 -23.53 -22.68
CA THR A 175 9.07 -23.45 -22.00
C THR A 175 8.96 -22.69 -20.70
N THR A 176 8.32 -21.50 -20.67
CA THR A 176 8.18 -20.70 -19.44
C THR A 176 7.29 -21.40 -18.42
N LYS A 177 6.23 -22.09 -18.87
CA LYS A 177 5.37 -22.90 -18.00
C LYS A 177 6.14 -24.06 -17.37
N LYS A 178 6.92 -24.81 -18.16
CA LYS A 178 7.74 -25.92 -17.68
C LYS A 178 8.80 -25.47 -16.68
N ALA A 179 9.33 -24.24 -16.86
CA ALA A 179 10.27 -23.61 -15.95
C ALA A 179 9.63 -23.05 -14.66
N GLY A 180 8.30 -23.15 -14.50
CA GLY A 180 7.59 -22.66 -13.33
C GLY A 180 7.43 -21.13 -13.27
N TYR A 181 7.63 -20.44 -14.41
CA TYR A 181 7.49 -18.98 -14.43
C TYR A 181 6.03 -18.56 -14.31
N LYS A 182 5.79 -17.55 -13.51
CA LYS A 182 4.46 -16.92 -13.40
C LYS A 182 4.25 -15.96 -14.55
N TRP A 183 3.23 -16.28 -15.35
CA TRP A 183 2.85 -15.39 -16.44
C TRP A 183 2.24 -14.09 -15.92
N MET A 184 2.73 -12.98 -16.45
CA MET A 184 2.22 -11.62 -16.18
C MET A 184 1.53 -11.11 -17.44
N PRO A 185 0.17 -11.13 -17.51
CA PRO A 185 -0.58 -10.64 -18.65
C PRO A 185 -0.24 -9.18 -19.00
N VAL A 186 -0.40 -8.80 -20.27
CA VAL A 186 -0.05 -7.46 -20.77
C VAL A 186 -0.89 -6.36 -20.12
N ASN A 187 -2.14 -6.67 -19.77
CA ASN A 187 -3.07 -5.76 -19.08
C ASN A 187 -2.79 -5.64 -17.58
N GLN A 188 -1.99 -6.53 -16.99
CA GLN A 188 -1.58 -6.42 -15.60
C GLN A 188 -0.38 -5.47 -15.49
N VAL A 189 -0.53 -4.44 -14.66
CA VAL A 189 0.54 -3.50 -14.38
C VAL A 189 1.65 -4.19 -13.62
N PHE A 190 2.86 -4.08 -14.15
CA PHE A 190 4.09 -4.50 -13.49
C PHE A 190 5.25 -3.73 -14.13
N ASP A 191 5.74 -2.72 -13.44
CA ASP A 191 6.58 -1.66 -14.03
C ASP A 191 8.01 -2.14 -14.33
N TYR A 192 8.48 -3.16 -13.61
CA TYR A 192 9.83 -3.74 -13.80
C TYR A 192 9.89 -4.79 -14.92
N LEU A 193 8.78 -5.07 -15.57
CA LEU A 193 8.73 -6.01 -16.68
C LEU A 193 7.97 -5.39 -17.86
N PRO A 194 8.66 -4.68 -18.78
CA PRO A 194 8.03 -3.98 -19.88
C PRO A 194 7.14 -4.88 -20.73
N ARG A 195 6.09 -4.31 -21.30
CA ARG A 195 5.21 -5.01 -22.24
C ARG A 195 6.02 -5.58 -23.41
N LYS A 196 5.72 -6.78 -23.84
CA LYS A 196 6.44 -7.49 -24.93
C LYS A 196 7.93 -7.77 -24.65
N SER A 197 8.37 -7.65 -23.38
CA SER A 197 9.75 -7.97 -22.99
C SER A 197 9.99 -9.48 -22.96
N ASP A 198 11.19 -9.87 -23.33
CA ASP A 198 11.72 -11.22 -23.17
C ASP A 198 12.42 -11.41 -21.81
N LYS A 199 12.56 -10.34 -21.06
CA LYS A 199 13.16 -10.35 -19.72
C LYS A 199 12.25 -11.09 -18.75
N THR A 200 12.86 -11.54 -17.68
CA THR A 200 12.18 -12.05 -16.48
C THR A 200 12.46 -11.12 -15.31
N TYR A 201 11.61 -11.19 -14.31
CA TYR A 201 11.81 -10.50 -13.03
C TYR A 201 11.67 -11.52 -11.91
N GLU A 202 12.65 -11.58 -11.05
CA GLU A 202 12.65 -12.45 -9.88
C GLU A 202 12.21 -11.67 -8.64
N LEU A 203 11.24 -12.20 -7.91
CA LEU A 203 10.72 -11.64 -6.68
C LEU A 203 10.79 -12.68 -5.58
N SER A 204 11.60 -12.41 -4.56
CA SER A 204 11.72 -13.25 -3.38
C SER A 204 11.02 -12.60 -2.19
N PHE A 205 10.18 -13.36 -1.50
CA PHE A 205 9.43 -12.90 -0.34
C PHE A 205 9.12 -14.07 0.60
N ARG A 206 8.81 -13.72 1.84
CA ARG A 206 8.40 -14.64 2.90
C ARG A 206 6.89 -14.57 3.06
N ILE A 207 6.24 -15.71 3.24
CA ILE A 207 4.81 -15.82 3.52
C ILE A 207 4.63 -16.41 4.91
N ILE A 208 3.88 -15.71 5.75
CA ILE A 208 3.59 -16.13 7.10
C ILE A 208 2.08 -16.26 7.27
N ARG A 209 1.60 -17.44 7.63
CA ARG A 209 0.19 -17.69 7.99
C ARG A 209 0.09 -18.05 9.46
N PHE A 210 -0.75 -17.32 10.19
CA PHE A 210 -0.90 -17.48 11.63
C PHE A 210 -2.36 -17.28 12.07
N PRO A 211 -2.78 -17.88 13.22
CA PRO A 211 -4.12 -17.72 13.75
C PRO A 211 -4.33 -16.34 14.38
N ILE A 212 -5.55 -15.81 14.21
CA ILE A 212 -6.05 -14.58 14.86
C ILE A 212 -7.27 -14.84 15.74
N GLY A 213 -7.78 -16.06 15.75
CA GLY A 213 -8.94 -16.51 16.52
C GLY A 213 -9.26 -17.97 16.23
N SER A 214 -10.39 -18.45 16.74
CA SER A 214 -10.87 -19.81 16.45
C SER A 214 -11.20 -19.92 14.96
N ASN A 215 -10.46 -20.76 14.22
CA ASN A 215 -10.63 -21.00 12.78
C ASN A 215 -10.45 -19.76 11.87
N SER A 216 -9.79 -18.72 12.35
CA SER A 216 -9.49 -17.50 11.58
C SER A 216 -7.98 -17.30 11.47
N TYR A 217 -7.52 -17.03 10.28
CA TYR A 217 -6.09 -16.88 9.97
C TYR A 217 -5.82 -15.59 9.19
N GLU A 218 -4.64 -15.05 9.41
CA GLU A 218 -4.07 -13.98 8.57
C GLU A 218 -2.85 -14.48 7.82
N ILE A 219 -2.66 -13.94 6.61
CA ILE A 219 -1.44 -14.13 5.83
C ILE A 219 -0.79 -12.78 5.62
N ILE A 220 0.49 -12.71 5.97
CA ILE A 220 1.37 -11.57 5.70
C ILE A 220 2.45 -11.99 4.70
N ILE A 221 2.60 -11.22 3.64
CA ILE A 221 3.77 -11.30 2.75
C ILE A 221 4.77 -10.22 3.16
N THR A 222 6.04 -10.60 3.26
CA THR A 222 7.11 -9.71 3.75
C THR A 222 8.46 -10.07 3.12
N ASN A 223 9.41 -9.13 3.13
CA ASN A 223 10.83 -9.36 2.86
C ASN A 223 11.71 -9.10 4.10
N LEU A 224 11.11 -9.12 5.29
CA LEU A 224 11.81 -8.97 6.57
C LEU A 224 12.55 -10.26 6.94
N ASP A 225 13.77 -10.11 7.45
CA ASP A 225 14.61 -11.23 7.90
C ASP A 225 13.95 -11.95 9.10
N ARG A 226 13.78 -13.27 8.98
CA ARG A 226 13.16 -14.14 9.98
C ARG A 226 13.92 -14.13 11.31
N ASN A 227 15.23 -14.00 11.28
CA ASN A 227 16.07 -14.01 12.48
C ASN A 227 15.87 -12.75 13.34
N ILE A 228 15.52 -11.64 12.71
CA ILE A 228 15.25 -10.37 13.40
C ILE A 228 13.76 -10.21 13.67
N PHE A 229 12.93 -10.58 12.70
CA PHE A 229 11.48 -10.41 12.71
C PHE A 229 10.77 -11.76 12.69
N ASP A 230 10.64 -12.37 13.86
CA ASP A 230 9.83 -13.57 14.06
C ASP A 230 8.33 -13.29 13.85
N VAL A 231 7.52 -14.33 13.90
CA VAL A 231 6.05 -14.23 13.69
C VAL A 231 5.41 -13.26 14.68
N LYS A 232 5.90 -13.21 15.93
CA LYS A 232 5.36 -12.31 16.97
C LYS A 232 5.59 -10.85 16.61
N LYS A 233 6.81 -10.50 16.19
CA LYS A 233 7.13 -9.13 15.76
C LYS A 233 6.38 -8.73 14.49
N ILE A 234 6.17 -9.66 13.56
CA ILE A 234 5.34 -9.39 12.37
C ILE A 234 3.89 -9.06 12.76
N LYS A 235 3.31 -9.79 13.72
CA LYS A 235 1.99 -9.47 14.27
C LYS A 235 1.96 -8.07 14.91
N GLU A 236 2.97 -7.73 15.70
CA GLU A 236 3.10 -6.41 16.34
C GLU A 236 3.18 -5.29 15.31
N ILE A 237 4.08 -5.42 14.32
CA ILE A 237 4.22 -4.46 13.22
C ILE A 237 2.89 -4.26 12.49
N TYR A 238 2.23 -5.37 12.14
CA TYR A 238 0.98 -5.29 11.39
C TYR A 238 -0.15 -4.67 12.23
N HIS A 239 -0.19 -4.94 13.52
CA HIS A 239 -1.15 -4.32 14.44
C HIS A 239 -1.00 -2.79 14.50
N LEU A 240 0.23 -2.28 14.48
CA LEU A 240 0.50 -0.84 14.51
C LEU A 240 -0.05 -0.11 13.27
N ARG A 241 -0.31 -0.80 12.16
CA ARG A 241 -0.95 -0.24 10.96
C ARG A 241 -2.26 0.50 11.28
N TRP A 242 -3.04 0.03 12.26
CA TRP A 242 -4.29 0.69 12.66
C TRP A 242 -4.14 2.16 13.05
N GLY A 243 -2.92 2.61 13.30
CA GLY A 243 -2.62 4.01 13.57
C GLY A 243 -3.05 4.95 12.44
N ILE A 244 -2.94 4.54 11.16
CA ILE A 244 -3.37 5.36 10.03
C ILE A 244 -4.90 5.49 9.96
N GLU A 245 -5.65 4.42 10.24
CA GLU A 245 -7.11 4.47 10.27
C GLU A 245 -7.63 5.40 11.38
N THR A 246 -6.97 5.37 12.54
CA THR A 246 -7.24 6.30 13.63
C THR A 246 -6.93 7.74 13.23
N SER A 247 -5.79 7.98 12.58
CA SER A 247 -5.41 9.33 12.11
C SER A 247 -6.37 9.88 11.07
N PHE A 248 -6.88 9.05 10.14
CA PHE A 248 -7.92 9.48 9.19
C PHE A 248 -9.23 9.85 9.90
N ARG A 249 -9.59 9.14 10.96
CA ARG A 249 -10.75 9.48 11.77
C ARG A 249 -10.56 10.84 12.45
N GLU A 250 -9.42 11.04 13.08
CA GLU A 250 -9.07 12.33 13.69
C GLU A 250 -9.09 13.46 12.66
N LEU A 251 -8.46 13.26 11.50
CA LEU A 251 -8.45 14.24 10.40
C LEU A 251 -9.87 14.62 9.94
N LYS A 252 -10.79 13.66 9.86
CA LYS A 252 -12.16 13.91 9.36
C LYS A 252 -13.08 14.58 10.39
N TYR A 253 -12.82 14.42 11.67
CA TYR A 253 -13.71 14.89 12.74
C TYR A 253 -13.12 16.05 13.56
N ALA A 254 -11.86 16.43 13.32
CA ALA A 254 -11.22 17.57 13.98
C ALA A 254 -11.41 18.91 13.23
N ILE A 255 -12.12 18.89 12.08
CA ILE A 255 -12.34 20.06 11.22
C ILE A 255 -13.81 20.50 11.29
#